data_6650e2f1fc8e12efa41892326eed88c6
#
_entry.id   6650e2f1fc8e12efa41892326eed88c6
#
_cell.length_a   1.000
_cell.length_b   1.000
_cell.length_c   1.000
_cell.angle_alpha   90.00
_cell.angle_beta   90.00
_cell.angle_gamma   90.00
#
_symmetry.space_group_name_H-M   'P 1'
#
loop_
_entity.id
_entity.type
_entity.pdbx_description
1 polymer ?
#
loop_
_entity_poly.entity_id
_entity_poly.type
_entity_poly.pdbx_seq_one_letter_code
_entity_poly.pdbx_strand_id
1 'polypeptide(L)'
;MIYDLPVQPPRALAAPRTAYLVASGDLRQSANRAGWPTQAALERSIEGSLAQLGWSLQRAHPVDPVKGHGFIDSQRMGIDVFSTIPEDAPLIVAEAVWQYSHHVLGGLRSHRGPVLTIANFAPDWPGLVGLLGLNAGLTKMNRPYSTLWSVDFTDEWFASGLEEWPRTGTITHDDSHVHPSFAPLDSPETELGTRLAEQLMRDKAIIGVFDEGCMGMYNAIIDDELLNPLGIYKERLSQSALYAEMLTVSDQEATAVGVWLRTAGMTFRLGTDEATELTESQLQWQYKMYIAALRIADDFGLDAVGIQYQQGLKDLVPASDLAEGMLNSTERPPVLSRAGDRVLHEGLAMPHFNEVDEGVAVDALVTDRAWRSMGLIPDNTLHDVRWGEEIGDDFVWVFEISGSVPASHLGGWGNAEGWRQGAVFFPAGGSTINGVSVPGEVVWSRVYIAEGSLHVDIGRGSVVELSYEETARRKNATNPEWPIAHVVLHGVSRNQFMARHKANHVQIAYAPDAATADRALTVKAAMFGALGLHVHLIGHARLT
;
A
#
# COMPACT_ATOMS: atom_id res chain seq x y z
N MET A 1 19.78 -31.70 25.97
CA MET A 1 19.47 -31.83 24.54
C MET A 1 20.75 -31.55 23.79
N ILE A 2 21.32 -32.54 23.12
CA ILE A 2 22.53 -32.36 22.31
C ILE A 2 22.05 -31.93 20.93
N TYR A 3 22.51 -30.79 20.46
CA TYR A 3 22.25 -30.35 19.08
C TYR A 3 23.21 -31.14 18.18
N ASP A 4 22.70 -32.11 17.44
CA ASP A 4 23.45 -32.73 16.37
C ASP A 4 23.60 -31.71 15.23
N LEU A 5 24.83 -31.38 14.86
CA LEU A 5 25.08 -30.56 13.68
C LEU A 5 24.62 -31.35 12.45
N PRO A 6 23.62 -30.86 11.70
CA PRO A 6 23.18 -31.57 10.51
C PRO A 6 24.34 -31.62 9.49
N VAL A 7 24.52 -32.80 8.91
CA VAL A 7 25.42 -32.96 7.75
C VAL A 7 24.81 -32.12 6.61
N GLN A 8 25.53 -31.10 6.15
CA GLN A 8 25.06 -30.34 5.00
C GLN A 8 24.96 -31.29 3.78
N PRO A 9 23.79 -31.37 3.15
CA PRO A 9 23.68 -32.14 1.91
C PRO A 9 24.61 -31.52 0.85
N PRO A 10 25.13 -32.33 -0.10
CA PRO A 10 25.88 -31.78 -1.21
C PRO A 10 25.03 -30.73 -1.95
N ARG A 11 25.67 -29.61 -2.33
CA ARG A 11 24.98 -28.55 -3.11
C ARG A 11 24.38 -29.15 -4.37
N ALA A 12 23.07 -28.94 -4.54
CA ALA A 12 22.41 -29.22 -5.81
C ALA A 12 22.93 -28.23 -6.86
N LEU A 13 23.30 -28.72 -8.03
CA LEU A 13 23.62 -27.89 -9.18
C LEU A 13 22.36 -27.60 -9.97
N ALA A 14 22.22 -26.34 -10.45
CA ALA A 14 21.14 -25.99 -11.36
C ALA A 14 21.26 -26.78 -12.66
N ALA A 15 20.13 -27.34 -13.13
CA ALA A 15 20.11 -27.96 -14.45
C ALA A 15 20.30 -26.88 -15.55
N PRO A 16 21.00 -27.18 -16.63
CA PRO A 16 21.19 -26.23 -17.72
C PRO A 16 19.85 -25.72 -18.28
N ARG A 17 19.76 -24.41 -18.54
CA ARG A 17 18.54 -23.77 -19.06
C ARG A 17 17.27 -24.09 -18.28
N THR A 18 17.39 -24.17 -16.97
CA THR A 18 16.26 -24.39 -16.07
C THR A 18 16.14 -23.19 -15.12
N ALA A 19 15.00 -22.55 -15.11
CA ALA A 19 14.62 -21.56 -14.11
C ALA A 19 13.69 -22.25 -13.07
N TYR A 20 13.84 -21.84 -11.81
CA TYR A 20 12.96 -22.31 -10.74
C TYR A 20 11.88 -21.27 -10.49
N LEU A 21 10.68 -21.73 -10.11
CA LEU A 21 9.55 -20.84 -9.80
C LEU A 21 9.10 -21.04 -8.36
N VAL A 22 8.88 -19.91 -7.67
CA VAL A 22 8.15 -19.84 -6.40
C VAL A 22 7.02 -18.83 -6.50
N ALA A 23 5.97 -19.02 -5.69
CA ALA A 23 4.85 -18.10 -5.57
C ALA A 23 4.48 -17.94 -4.10
N SER A 24 4.48 -16.71 -3.61
CA SER A 24 4.03 -16.38 -2.25
C SER A 24 2.51 -16.18 -2.22
N GLY A 25 1.89 -16.47 -1.08
CA GLY A 25 0.45 -16.29 -0.89
C GLY A 25 0.14 -15.47 0.35
N ASP A 26 -1.16 -15.37 0.62
CA ASP A 26 -1.74 -14.70 1.77
C ASP A 26 -1.74 -15.63 3.01
N LEU A 27 -1.87 -15.07 4.20
CA LEU A 27 -2.16 -15.84 5.42
C LEU A 27 -3.60 -16.38 5.43
N ARG A 28 -4.50 -15.72 4.69
CA ARG A 28 -5.91 -16.09 4.61
C ARG A 28 -6.11 -17.18 3.55
N GLN A 29 -6.47 -18.37 3.98
CA GLN A 29 -6.70 -19.51 3.08
C GLN A 29 -7.84 -19.26 2.07
N SER A 30 -8.84 -18.45 2.43
CA SER A 30 -9.90 -18.02 1.51
C SER A 30 -9.34 -17.25 0.31
N ALA A 31 -8.45 -16.31 0.55
CA ALA A 31 -7.79 -15.52 -0.49
C ALA A 31 -6.90 -16.41 -1.38
N ASN A 32 -6.11 -17.29 -0.79
CA ASN A 32 -5.27 -18.23 -1.54
C ASN A 32 -6.09 -19.14 -2.47
N ARG A 33 -7.20 -19.70 -1.98
CA ARG A 33 -8.08 -20.54 -2.81
C ARG A 33 -8.75 -19.77 -3.92
N ALA A 34 -9.25 -18.57 -3.63
CA ALA A 34 -9.92 -17.74 -4.62
C ALA A 34 -8.96 -17.26 -5.73
N GLY A 35 -7.73 -16.88 -5.36
CA GLY A 35 -6.72 -16.38 -6.31
C GLY A 35 -5.95 -17.47 -7.06
N TRP A 36 -6.01 -18.75 -6.59
CA TRP A 36 -5.19 -19.81 -7.17
C TRP A 36 -5.42 -20.06 -8.67
N PRO A 37 -6.64 -20.04 -9.23
CA PRO A 37 -6.84 -20.22 -10.68
C PRO A 37 -6.08 -19.18 -11.51
N THR A 38 -6.06 -17.92 -11.10
CA THR A 38 -5.34 -16.82 -11.77
C THR A 38 -3.83 -17.02 -11.66
N GLN A 39 -3.34 -17.39 -10.48
CA GLN A 39 -1.91 -17.71 -10.27
C GLN A 39 -1.47 -18.89 -11.16
N ALA A 40 -2.25 -19.97 -11.22
CA ALA A 40 -1.93 -21.11 -12.05
C ALA A 40 -1.96 -20.78 -13.55
N ALA A 41 -2.78 -19.84 -13.97
CA ALA A 41 -2.79 -19.34 -15.35
C ALA A 41 -1.52 -18.53 -15.65
N LEU A 42 -1.12 -17.63 -14.75
CA LEU A 42 0.14 -16.87 -14.86
C LEU A 42 1.35 -17.81 -14.98
N GLU A 43 1.44 -18.82 -14.11
CA GLU A 43 2.56 -19.77 -14.13
C GLU A 43 2.66 -20.52 -15.47
N ARG A 44 1.51 -20.94 -16.05
CA ARG A 44 1.48 -21.57 -17.39
C ARG A 44 1.92 -20.62 -18.49
N SER A 45 1.55 -19.34 -18.43
CA SER A 45 1.97 -18.34 -19.41
C SER A 45 3.49 -18.13 -19.38
N ILE A 46 4.07 -18.03 -18.19
CA ILE A 46 5.52 -17.93 -18.00
C ILE A 46 6.23 -19.19 -18.52
N GLU A 47 5.73 -20.36 -18.20
CA GLU A 47 6.27 -21.63 -18.68
C GLU A 47 6.28 -21.69 -20.22
N GLY A 48 5.17 -21.29 -20.86
CA GLY A 48 5.04 -21.24 -22.32
C GLY A 48 6.03 -20.26 -22.96
N SER A 49 6.20 -19.08 -22.38
CA SER A 49 7.13 -18.06 -22.89
C SER A 49 8.59 -18.53 -22.75
N LEU A 50 8.96 -19.12 -21.63
CA LEU A 50 10.30 -19.69 -21.44
C LEU A 50 10.59 -20.87 -22.38
N ALA A 51 9.60 -21.73 -22.60
CA ALA A 51 9.74 -22.87 -23.53
C ALA A 51 10.05 -22.43 -24.97
N GLN A 52 9.48 -21.32 -25.44
CA GLN A 52 9.79 -20.70 -26.74
C GLN A 52 11.25 -20.28 -26.84
N LEU A 53 11.87 -19.91 -25.72
CA LEU A 53 13.30 -19.55 -25.63
C LEU A 53 14.22 -20.76 -25.38
N GLY A 54 13.66 -21.97 -25.34
CA GLY A 54 14.40 -23.21 -25.06
C GLY A 54 14.82 -23.36 -23.61
N TRP A 55 14.07 -22.73 -22.68
CA TRP A 55 14.22 -22.88 -21.24
C TRP A 55 13.09 -23.74 -20.65
N SER A 56 13.38 -24.46 -19.58
CA SER A 56 12.39 -25.14 -18.76
C SER A 56 12.11 -24.37 -17.49
N LEU A 57 10.86 -24.40 -17.03
CA LEU A 57 10.44 -23.85 -15.74
C LEU A 57 10.15 -25.01 -14.78
N GLN A 58 10.80 -25.02 -13.63
CA GLN A 58 10.57 -26.00 -12.58
C GLN A 58 9.93 -25.32 -11.37
N ARG A 59 8.68 -25.65 -11.08
CA ARG A 59 8.02 -25.21 -9.87
C ARG A 59 8.70 -25.86 -8.66
N ALA A 60 9.18 -25.05 -7.71
CA ALA A 60 9.98 -25.50 -6.57
C ALA A 60 9.15 -26.16 -5.44
N HIS A 61 7.83 -25.98 -5.46
CA HIS A 61 6.91 -26.52 -4.45
C HIS A 61 5.61 -27.03 -5.09
N PRO A 62 5.02 -28.12 -4.60
CA PRO A 62 3.83 -28.70 -5.22
C PRO A 62 2.57 -27.86 -4.94
N VAL A 63 1.53 -28.11 -5.74
CA VAL A 63 0.17 -27.71 -5.40
C VAL A 63 -0.33 -28.64 -4.29
N ASP A 64 -0.85 -28.08 -3.21
CA ASP A 64 -1.42 -28.84 -2.11
C ASP A 64 -2.92 -29.11 -2.39
N PRO A 65 -3.32 -30.37 -2.65
CA PRO A 65 -4.71 -30.68 -2.97
C PRO A 65 -5.66 -30.51 -1.78
N VAL A 66 -5.15 -30.53 -0.54
CA VAL A 66 -5.96 -30.32 0.66
C VAL A 66 -6.21 -28.85 0.89
N LYS A 67 -5.19 -28.01 0.73
CA LYS A 67 -5.31 -26.56 0.81
C LYS A 67 -6.06 -25.99 -0.42
N GLY A 68 -5.99 -26.64 -1.57
CA GLY A 68 -6.60 -26.21 -2.83
C GLY A 68 -5.85 -25.08 -3.53
N HIS A 69 -4.56 -24.91 -3.23
CA HIS A 69 -3.67 -23.95 -3.87
C HIS A 69 -2.21 -24.39 -3.81
N GLY A 70 -1.35 -23.71 -4.57
CA GLY A 70 0.08 -24.00 -4.59
C GLY A 70 0.95 -22.85 -4.04
N PHE A 71 0.42 -21.90 -3.30
CA PHE A 71 1.22 -20.82 -2.71
C PHE A 71 2.06 -21.28 -1.53
N ILE A 72 3.22 -20.65 -1.34
CA ILE A 72 3.93 -20.64 -0.07
C ILE A 72 3.15 -19.72 0.87
N ASP A 73 2.59 -20.27 1.94
CA ASP A 73 1.65 -19.60 2.85
C ASP A 73 2.19 -19.44 4.29
N SER A 74 3.48 -19.67 4.46
CA SER A 74 4.18 -19.44 5.73
C SER A 74 5.68 -19.28 5.55
N GLN A 75 6.34 -18.59 6.47
CA GLN A 75 7.80 -18.45 6.47
C GLN A 75 8.50 -19.82 6.58
N ARG A 76 7.94 -20.74 7.40
CA ARG A 76 8.52 -22.09 7.55
C ARG A 76 8.54 -22.83 6.22
N MET A 77 7.39 -22.84 5.51
CA MET A 77 7.30 -23.45 4.19
C MET A 77 8.28 -22.79 3.20
N GLY A 78 8.38 -21.45 3.22
CA GLY A 78 9.34 -20.72 2.38
C GLY A 78 10.77 -21.18 2.62
N ILE A 79 11.21 -21.24 3.87
CA ILE A 79 12.56 -21.71 4.23
C ILE A 79 12.79 -23.14 3.72
N ASP A 80 11.82 -24.03 3.91
CA ASP A 80 11.93 -25.43 3.49
C ASP A 80 12.01 -25.55 1.96
N VAL A 81 11.18 -24.80 1.22
CA VAL A 81 11.21 -24.76 -0.25
C VAL A 81 12.57 -24.26 -0.76
N PHE A 82 13.07 -23.14 -0.23
CA PHE A 82 14.36 -22.59 -0.68
C PHE A 82 15.55 -23.50 -0.35
N SER A 83 15.43 -24.35 0.65
CA SER A 83 16.47 -25.36 0.95
C SER A 83 16.66 -26.40 -0.15
N THR A 84 15.66 -26.57 -1.03
CA THR A 84 15.65 -27.51 -2.15
C THR A 84 16.06 -26.88 -3.49
N ILE A 85 16.09 -25.54 -3.58
CA ILE A 85 16.48 -24.81 -4.79
C ILE A 85 18.00 -24.67 -4.84
N PRO A 86 18.65 -24.97 -5.99
CA PRO A 86 20.08 -24.68 -6.12
C PRO A 86 20.38 -23.19 -5.91
N GLU A 87 21.37 -22.89 -5.07
CA GLU A 87 21.64 -21.50 -4.63
C GLU A 87 21.90 -20.50 -5.77
N ASP A 88 22.48 -20.97 -6.88
CA ASP A 88 22.88 -20.14 -8.02
C ASP A 88 21.89 -20.24 -9.21
N ALA A 89 20.77 -20.96 -9.05
CA ALA A 89 19.80 -21.16 -10.12
C ALA A 89 19.08 -19.85 -10.46
N PRO A 90 18.73 -19.62 -11.74
CA PRO A 90 17.79 -18.58 -12.09
C PRO A 90 16.44 -18.83 -11.38
N LEU A 91 15.94 -17.82 -10.68
CA LEU A 91 14.73 -17.93 -9.87
C LEU A 91 13.68 -16.90 -10.30
N ILE A 92 12.48 -17.36 -10.57
CA ILE A 92 11.30 -16.54 -10.87
C ILE A 92 10.36 -16.54 -9.66
N VAL A 93 9.96 -15.36 -9.21
CA VAL A 93 8.87 -15.18 -8.26
C VAL A 93 7.67 -14.66 -9.04
N ALA A 94 6.64 -15.49 -9.17
CA ALA A 94 5.45 -15.18 -9.96
C ALA A 94 4.31 -14.74 -9.04
N GLU A 95 3.72 -13.56 -9.31
CA GLU A 95 2.72 -12.93 -8.45
C GLU A 95 1.49 -12.52 -9.29
N ALA A 96 0.36 -13.20 -9.06
CA ALA A 96 -0.92 -12.85 -9.66
C ALA A 96 -1.93 -12.28 -8.67
N VAL A 97 -1.58 -12.27 -7.37
CA VAL A 97 -2.46 -11.88 -6.27
C VAL A 97 -1.67 -11.13 -5.20
N TRP A 98 -2.37 -10.61 -4.18
CA TRP A 98 -1.72 -10.14 -2.97
C TRP A 98 -0.92 -11.26 -2.30
N GLN A 99 0.26 -10.94 -1.77
CA GLN A 99 1.14 -11.89 -1.11
C GLN A 99 1.80 -11.31 0.15
N TYR A 100 2.16 -12.18 1.07
CA TYR A 100 2.97 -11.86 2.24
C TYR A 100 4.45 -12.07 1.91
N SER A 101 5.17 -11.00 1.65
CA SER A 101 6.60 -11.05 1.29
C SER A 101 7.46 -11.83 2.29
N HIS A 102 7.11 -11.77 3.58
CA HIS A 102 7.81 -12.50 4.64
C HIS A 102 7.90 -14.01 4.39
N HIS A 103 6.96 -14.60 3.65
CA HIS A 103 6.99 -16.04 3.35
C HIS A 103 8.22 -16.44 2.53
N VAL A 104 8.70 -15.57 1.65
CA VAL A 104 9.79 -15.87 0.70
C VAL A 104 11.06 -15.06 0.93
N LEU A 105 11.01 -13.94 1.67
CA LEU A 105 12.18 -13.07 1.85
C LEU A 105 13.36 -13.75 2.52
N GLY A 106 13.12 -14.65 3.48
CA GLY A 106 14.21 -15.41 4.14
C GLY A 106 15.00 -16.25 3.16
N GLY A 107 14.33 -16.89 2.20
CA GLY A 107 14.95 -17.65 1.13
C GLY A 107 15.62 -16.77 0.08
N LEU A 108 14.92 -15.71 -0.36
CA LEU A 108 15.45 -14.75 -1.35
C LEU A 108 16.73 -14.05 -0.85
N ARG A 109 16.85 -13.79 0.45
CA ARG A 109 18.04 -13.21 1.07
C ARG A 109 19.27 -14.09 0.92
N SER A 110 19.10 -15.41 1.01
CA SER A 110 20.18 -16.39 0.93
C SER A 110 20.49 -16.84 -0.50
N HIS A 111 19.53 -16.71 -1.40
CA HIS A 111 19.66 -17.12 -2.80
C HIS A 111 20.68 -16.24 -3.54
N ARG A 112 21.58 -16.83 -4.34
CA ARG A 112 22.67 -16.14 -5.03
C ARG A 112 22.41 -15.93 -6.51
N GLY A 113 21.60 -16.80 -7.12
CA GLY A 113 21.25 -16.73 -8.53
C GLY A 113 20.47 -15.46 -8.88
N PRO A 114 20.32 -15.16 -10.17
CA PRO A 114 19.50 -14.04 -10.61
C PRO A 114 18.04 -14.26 -10.22
N VAL A 115 17.38 -13.19 -9.76
CA VAL A 115 15.97 -13.19 -9.37
C VAL A 115 15.19 -12.33 -10.34
N LEU A 116 14.09 -12.88 -10.87
CA LEU A 116 13.11 -12.17 -11.68
C LEU A 116 11.74 -12.24 -10.99
N THR A 117 11.14 -11.09 -10.73
CA THR A 117 9.76 -11.00 -10.28
C THR A 117 8.85 -10.76 -11.48
N ILE A 118 7.74 -11.49 -11.58
CA ILE A 118 6.80 -11.38 -12.71
C ILE A 118 5.37 -11.28 -12.18
N ALA A 119 4.58 -10.35 -12.75
CA ALA A 119 3.16 -10.22 -12.47
C ALA A 119 2.30 -10.13 -13.74
N ASN A 120 1.02 -10.50 -13.60
CA ASN A 120 -0.01 -10.15 -14.57
C ASN A 120 -0.41 -8.68 -14.39
N PHE A 121 -0.51 -7.95 -15.49
CA PHE A 121 -1.06 -6.60 -15.51
C PHE A 121 -2.54 -6.66 -15.83
N ALA A 122 -3.35 -7.02 -14.83
CA ALA A 122 -4.78 -7.27 -14.96
C ALA A 122 -5.58 -6.58 -13.83
N PRO A 123 -6.85 -6.24 -14.06
CA PRO A 123 -7.67 -5.56 -13.05
C PRO A 123 -8.11 -6.49 -11.91
N ASP A 124 -8.44 -7.74 -12.22
CA ASP A 124 -8.87 -8.75 -11.25
C ASP A 124 -7.66 -9.47 -10.64
N TRP A 125 -7.71 -9.75 -9.35
CA TRP A 125 -6.58 -10.38 -8.63
C TRP A 125 -5.23 -9.81 -9.05
N PRO A 126 -5.02 -8.48 -8.98
CA PRO A 126 -3.87 -7.86 -9.62
C PRO A 126 -2.58 -8.29 -8.95
N GLY A 127 -1.73 -8.91 -9.72
CA GLY A 127 -0.38 -9.23 -9.30
C GLY A 127 0.47 -7.99 -9.04
N LEU A 128 0.07 -6.82 -9.55
CA LEU A 128 0.82 -5.56 -9.39
C LEU A 128 1.04 -5.20 -7.94
N VAL A 129 0.01 -5.28 -7.11
CA VAL A 129 0.09 -4.95 -5.69
C VAL A 129 1.08 -5.89 -4.98
N GLY A 130 0.98 -7.19 -5.24
CA GLY A 130 1.90 -8.20 -4.70
C GLY A 130 3.32 -8.05 -5.21
N LEU A 131 3.50 -7.84 -6.52
CA LEU A 131 4.79 -7.61 -7.16
C LEU A 131 5.51 -6.39 -6.59
N LEU A 132 4.83 -5.25 -6.54
CA LEU A 132 5.41 -3.99 -6.07
C LEU A 132 5.78 -4.06 -4.58
N GLY A 133 4.95 -4.70 -3.75
CA GLY A 133 5.26 -4.95 -2.35
C GLY A 133 6.50 -5.84 -2.16
N LEU A 134 6.63 -6.92 -2.97
CA LEU A 134 7.81 -7.78 -2.96
C LEU A 134 9.07 -7.04 -3.44
N ASN A 135 8.97 -6.31 -4.57
CA ASN A 135 10.07 -5.54 -5.13
C ASN A 135 10.60 -4.49 -4.13
N ALA A 136 9.71 -3.85 -3.41
CA ALA A 136 10.08 -2.92 -2.34
C ALA A 136 10.78 -3.63 -1.18
N GLY A 137 10.32 -4.82 -0.78
CA GLY A 137 10.98 -5.67 0.21
C GLY A 137 12.39 -6.09 -0.20
N LEU A 138 12.57 -6.47 -1.47
CA LEU A 138 13.88 -6.79 -2.03
C LEU A 138 14.80 -5.55 -2.07
N THR A 139 14.27 -4.39 -2.43
CA THR A 139 14.99 -3.11 -2.41
C THR A 139 15.46 -2.77 -1.00
N LYS A 140 14.57 -2.85 0.01
CA LYS A 140 14.92 -2.62 1.42
C LYS A 140 16.01 -3.56 1.91
N MET A 141 16.04 -4.82 1.43
CA MET A 141 17.07 -5.80 1.79
C MET A 141 18.38 -5.62 1.01
N ASN A 142 18.48 -4.69 0.10
CA ASN A 142 19.59 -4.57 -0.87
C ASN A 142 19.81 -5.88 -1.66
N ARG A 143 18.72 -6.60 -1.99
CA ARG A 143 18.78 -7.80 -2.83
C ARG A 143 18.53 -7.42 -4.29
N PRO A 144 19.53 -7.55 -5.19
CA PRO A 144 19.33 -7.30 -6.62
C PRO A 144 18.24 -8.22 -7.21
N TYR A 145 17.39 -7.65 -8.06
CA TYR A 145 16.34 -8.35 -8.79
C TYR A 145 16.07 -7.66 -10.11
N SER A 146 15.43 -8.38 -11.02
CA SER A 146 14.78 -7.84 -12.21
C SER A 146 13.28 -7.98 -12.07
N THR A 147 12.49 -7.24 -12.82
CA THR A 147 11.03 -7.28 -12.75
C THR A 147 10.41 -7.16 -14.13
N LEU A 148 9.33 -7.90 -14.38
CA LEU A 148 8.54 -7.84 -15.60
C LEU A 148 7.04 -7.96 -15.26
N TRP A 149 6.22 -7.46 -16.16
CA TRP A 149 4.76 -7.55 -16.11
C TRP A 149 4.20 -7.59 -17.52
N SER A 150 3.04 -8.22 -17.68
CA SER A 150 2.36 -8.26 -18.96
C SER A 150 0.86 -8.48 -18.77
N VAL A 151 0.06 -8.07 -19.73
CA VAL A 151 -1.37 -8.35 -19.77
C VAL A 151 -1.62 -9.81 -20.17
N ASP A 152 -0.98 -10.26 -21.26
CA ASP A 152 -1.21 -11.55 -21.89
C ASP A 152 0.05 -12.38 -22.17
N PHE A 153 1.23 -11.82 -21.80
CA PHE A 153 2.56 -12.45 -21.97
C PHE A 153 2.99 -12.67 -23.42
N THR A 154 2.38 -11.90 -24.36
CA THR A 154 2.69 -11.94 -25.80
C THR A 154 3.30 -10.64 -26.31
N ASP A 155 3.29 -9.58 -25.51
CA ASP A 155 3.83 -8.28 -25.90
C ASP A 155 5.36 -8.31 -26.07
N GLU A 156 5.85 -7.52 -27.05
CA GLU A 156 7.26 -7.48 -27.42
C GLU A 156 8.16 -7.00 -26.26
N TRP A 157 7.66 -6.10 -25.43
CA TRP A 157 8.41 -5.57 -24.29
C TRP A 157 8.69 -6.69 -23.27
N PHE A 158 7.67 -7.50 -22.93
CA PHE A 158 7.83 -8.65 -22.04
C PHE A 158 8.74 -9.72 -22.65
N ALA A 159 8.51 -10.07 -23.92
CA ALA A 159 9.29 -11.09 -24.62
C ALA A 159 10.79 -10.73 -24.67
N SER A 160 11.11 -9.47 -25.00
CA SER A 160 12.49 -8.96 -25.03
C SER A 160 13.16 -9.02 -23.67
N GLY A 161 12.47 -8.60 -22.61
CA GLY A 161 13.00 -8.67 -21.25
C GLY A 161 13.21 -10.12 -20.78
N LEU A 162 12.28 -11.02 -21.11
CA LEU A 162 12.39 -12.43 -20.77
C LEU A 162 13.52 -13.14 -21.53
N GLU A 163 13.84 -12.72 -22.76
CA GLU A 163 15.00 -13.20 -23.52
C GLU A 163 16.33 -12.67 -22.94
N GLU A 164 16.35 -11.40 -22.52
CA GLU A 164 17.55 -10.77 -21.95
C GLU A 164 17.95 -11.41 -20.62
N TRP A 165 17.00 -11.61 -19.70
CA TRP A 165 17.26 -12.00 -18.32
C TRP A 165 18.03 -13.32 -18.16
N PRO A 166 17.70 -14.44 -18.83
CA PRO A 166 18.46 -15.68 -18.67
C PRO A 166 19.89 -15.59 -19.19
N ARG A 167 20.18 -14.63 -20.07
CA ARG A 167 21.48 -14.41 -20.70
C ARG A 167 22.38 -13.49 -19.87
N THR A 168 21.82 -12.47 -19.23
CA THR A 168 22.56 -11.42 -18.53
C THR A 168 22.40 -11.48 -17.00
N GLY A 169 21.34 -12.13 -16.52
CA GLY A 169 20.92 -12.13 -15.11
C GLY A 169 20.21 -10.85 -14.68
N THR A 170 20.07 -9.85 -15.56
CA THR A 170 19.51 -8.53 -15.25
C THR A 170 18.67 -8.00 -16.42
N ILE A 171 17.72 -7.12 -16.11
CA ILE A 171 16.95 -6.32 -17.08
C ILE A 171 17.14 -4.86 -16.70
N THR A 172 17.44 -4.03 -17.70
CA THR A 172 17.56 -2.58 -17.52
C THR A 172 16.27 -1.91 -17.98
N HIS A 173 15.69 -1.08 -17.12
CA HIS A 173 14.52 -0.29 -17.43
C HIS A 173 14.87 1.17 -17.67
N ASP A 174 13.99 1.87 -18.41
CA ASP A 174 14.11 3.31 -18.63
C ASP A 174 13.79 4.08 -17.33
N ASP A 175 14.77 4.81 -16.82
CA ASP A 175 14.67 5.67 -15.63
C ASP A 175 14.80 7.17 -15.96
N SER A 176 14.71 7.55 -17.23
CA SER A 176 14.87 8.94 -17.72
C SER A 176 13.88 9.94 -17.10
N HIS A 177 12.78 9.44 -16.53
CA HIS A 177 11.78 10.23 -15.79
C HIS A 177 12.20 10.58 -14.36
N VAL A 178 13.30 10.00 -13.85
CA VAL A 178 13.82 10.26 -12.49
C VAL A 178 14.86 11.36 -12.55
N HIS A 179 14.61 12.46 -11.85
CA HIS A 179 15.58 13.54 -11.74
C HIS A 179 16.52 13.25 -10.55
N PRO A 180 17.81 12.95 -10.81
CA PRO A 180 18.68 12.31 -9.80
C PRO A 180 19.18 13.24 -8.70
N SER A 181 19.00 14.55 -8.84
CA SER A 181 19.49 15.50 -7.84
C SER A 181 18.40 16.50 -7.46
N PHE A 182 17.94 16.40 -6.22
CA PHE A 182 17.19 17.47 -5.58
C PHE A 182 18.20 18.56 -5.16
N ALA A 183 18.13 19.71 -5.84
CA ALA A 183 18.81 20.92 -5.39
C ALA A 183 17.71 21.90 -4.96
N PRO A 184 17.59 22.22 -3.66
CA PRO A 184 16.58 23.16 -3.21
C PRO A 184 16.83 24.53 -3.86
N LEU A 185 15.76 25.16 -4.35
CA LEU A 185 15.80 26.52 -4.88
C LEU A 185 15.84 27.52 -3.71
N ASP A 186 16.36 28.71 -3.97
CA ASP A 186 16.19 29.84 -3.04
C ASP A 186 14.80 30.46 -3.28
N SER A 187 13.80 29.90 -2.61
CA SER A 187 12.39 30.29 -2.72
C SER A 187 11.68 30.27 -1.36
N PRO A 188 10.57 31.03 -1.21
CA PRO A 188 9.76 31.00 0.01
C PRO A 188 9.22 29.60 0.36
N GLU A 189 8.91 28.80 -0.65
CA GLU A 189 8.44 27.44 -0.50
C GLU A 189 9.51 26.53 0.09
N THR A 190 10.74 26.65 -0.41
CA THR A 190 11.90 25.91 0.13
C THR A 190 12.20 26.32 1.58
N GLU A 191 12.18 27.63 1.86
CA GLU A 191 12.36 28.13 3.23
C GLU A 191 11.27 27.62 4.17
N LEU A 192 10.01 27.62 3.72
CA LEU A 192 8.89 27.09 4.50
C LEU A 192 9.08 25.58 4.80
N GLY A 193 9.39 24.77 3.80
CA GLY A 193 9.63 23.33 3.98
C GLY A 193 10.77 23.04 4.95
N THR A 194 11.87 23.78 4.84
CA THR A 194 13.01 23.66 5.76
C THR A 194 12.62 23.99 7.20
N ARG A 195 11.88 25.07 7.43
CA ARG A 195 11.40 25.46 8.79
C ARG A 195 10.43 24.43 9.37
N LEU A 196 9.57 23.82 8.53
CA LEU A 196 8.68 22.74 8.97
C LEU A 196 9.44 21.48 9.39
N ALA A 197 10.53 21.15 8.68
CA ALA A 197 11.42 20.06 9.08
C ALA A 197 12.11 20.35 10.42
N GLU A 198 12.67 21.54 10.58
CA GLU A 198 13.28 21.98 11.84
C GLU A 198 12.28 21.95 13.00
N GLN A 199 11.05 22.37 12.74
CA GLN A 199 9.97 22.31 13.73
C GLN A 199 9.67 20.86 14.12
N LEU A 200 9.50 19.94 13.14
CA LEU A 200 9.25 18.52 13.42
C LEU A 200 10.40 17.90 14.22
N MET A 201 11.65 18.14 13.82
CA MET A 201 12.82 17.64 14.55
C MET A 201 12.95 18.21 15.98
N ARG A 202 12.48 19.44 16.24
CA ARG A 202 12.49 20.06 17.57
C ARG A 202 11.33 19.57 18.43
N ASP A 203 10.10 19.64 17.91
CA ASP A 203 8.87 19.44 18.69
C ASP A 203 8.53 17.94 18.81
N LYS A 204 9.06 17.11 17.91
CA LYS A 204 8.84 15.68 17.77
C LYS A 204 7.42 15.35 17.30
N ALA A 205 7.26 14.12 16.83
CA ALA A 205 5.97 13.52 16.53
C ALA A 205 5.95 12.06 17.00
N ILE A 206 4.80 11.59 17.43
CA ILE A 206 4.59 10.21 17.85
C ILE A 206 3.56 9.56 16.92
N ILE A 207 3.94 8.47 16.28
CA ILE A 207 3.03 7.63 15.50
C ILE A 207 2.59 6.43 16.33
N GLY A 208 1.29 6.24 16.49
CA GLY A 208 0.71 5.09 17.18
C GLY A 208 0.59 3.90 16.24
N VAL A 209 1.26 2.81 16.56
CA VAL A 209 1.29 1.58 15.75
C VAL A 209 0.50 0.50 16.47
N PHE A 210 -0.73 0.19 16.01
CA PHE A 210 -1.51 -0.92 16.53
C PHE A 210 -1.11 -2.22 15.85
N ASP A 211 -0.06 -2.82 16.38
CA ASP A 211 0.75 -3.93 15.90
C ASP A 211 1.52 -3.64 14.60
N GLU A 212 2.83 -3.88 14.63
CA GLU A 212 3.68 -3.89 13.44
C GLU A 212 3.42 -5.15 12.59
N GLY A 213 3.85 -5.15 11.34
CA GLY A 213 3.82 -6.32 10.46
C GLY A 213 3.06 -6.15 9.16
N CYS A 214 2.28 -5.09 9.03
CA CYS A 214 1.77 -4.58 7.76
C CYS A 214 1.36 -5.64 6.75
N MET A 215 0.52 -6.61 7.14
CA MET A 215 0.07 -7.67 6.23
C MET A 215 1.23 -8.40 5.49
N GLY A 216 2.40 -8.53 6.13
CA GLY A 216 3.57 -9.12 5.50
C GLY A 216 4.34 -8.19 4.55
N MET A 217 4.04 -6.91 4.52
CA MET A 217 4.77 -5.88 3.78
C MET A 217 6.06 -5.49 4.51
N TYR A 218 7.13 -6.22 4.30
CA TYR A 218 8.43 -5.92 4.92
C TYR A 218 8.92 -4.50 4.60
N ASN A 219 8.62 -4.00 3.43
CA ASN A 219 8.96 -2.65 2.98
C ASN A 219 8.27 -1.54 3.77
N ALA A 220 7.12 -1.83 4.37
CA ALA A 220 6.31 -0.85 5.08
C ALA A 220 6.78 -0.59 6.52
N ILE A 221 7.62 -1.45 7.07
CA ILE A 221 8.22 -1.29 8.41
C ILE A 221 9.47 -0.42 8.28
N ILE A 222 9.56 0.65 9.05
CA ILE A 222 10.76 1.49 9.12
C ILE A 222 11.41 1.36 10.50
N ASP A 223 12.68 1.03 10.53
CA ASP A 223 13.42 0.87 11.78
C ASP A 223 13.53 2.22 12.53
N ASP A 224 13.47 2.17 13.87
CA ASP A 224 13.54 3.37 14.72
C ASP A 224 14.81 4.20 14.45
N GLU A 225 15.91 3.53 14.09
CA GLU A 225 17.18 4.19 13.74
C GLU A 225 17.04 5.13 12.53
N LEU A 226 16.06 4.89 11.64
CA LEU A 226 15.76 5.75 10.49
C LEU A 226 14.69 6.81 10.79
N LEU A 227 13.76 6.53 11.73
CA LEU A 227 12.69 7.47 12.09
C LEU A 227 13.14 8.52 13.11
N ASN A 228 13.86 8.11 14.14
CA ASN A 228 14.20 8.98 15.26
C ASN A 228 15.04 10.22 14.85
N PRO A 229 15.97 10.14 13.88
CA PRO A 229 16.65 11.33 13.36
C PRO A 229 15.71 12.38 12.74
N LEU A 230 14.56 11.95 12.18
CA LEU A 230 13.54 12.85 11.63
C LEU A 230 12.72 13.55 12.73
N GLY A 231 12.88 13.17 13.99
CA GLY A 231 12.03 13.60 15.11
C GLY A 231 10.74 12.79 15.23
N ILE A 232 10.64 11.62 14.58
CA ILE A 232 9.46 10.76 14.62
C ILE A 232 9.74 9.54 15.51
N TYR A 233 8.81 9.24 16.41
CA TYR A 233 8.90 8.15 17.37
C TYR A 233 7.68 7.26 17.28
N LYS A 234 7.84 5.96 17.58
CA LYS A 234 6.72 5.00 17.60
C LYS A 234 6.23 4.77 19.02
N GLU A 235 4.92 4.93 19.23
CA GLU A 235 4.23 4.32 20.35
C GLU A 235 3.67 2.97 19.88
N ARG A 236 4.22 1.89 20.43
CA ARG A 236 3.84 0.52 20.05
C ARG A 236 2.68 0.06 20.89
N LEU A 237 1.53 0.01 20.28
CA LEU A 237 0.27 -0.39 20.86
C LEU A 237 -0.17 -1.72 20.25
N SER A 238 -1.05 -2.46 20.93
CA SER A 238 -1.58 -3.70 20.37
C SER A 238 -3.02 -3.55 19.90
N GLN A 239 -3.42 -4.36 18.91
CA GLN A 239 -4.82 -4.48 18.51
C GLN A 239 -5.73 -4.85 19.69
N SER A 240 -5.22 -5.60 20.66
CA SER A 240 -5.97 -5.94 21.88
C SER A 240 -6.23 -4.71 22.76
N ALA A 241 -5.34 -3.72 22.80
CA ALA A 241 -5.56 -2.46 23.50
C ALA A 241 -6.68 -1.65 22.81
N LEU A 242 -6.65 -1.57 21.48
CA LEU A 242 -7.72 -0.94 20.70
C LEU A 242 -9.06 -1.63 20.95
N TYR A 243 -9.09 -2.96 20.87
CA TYR A 243 -10.31 -3.73 21.12
C TYR A 243 -10.85 -3.54 22.54
N ALA A 244 -9.98 -3.57 23.55
CA ALA A 244 -10.38 -3.32 24.94
C ALA A 244 -10.99 -1.92 25.12
N GLU A 245 -10.43 -0.90 24.46
CA GLU A 245 -10.99 0.45 24.47
C GLU A 245 -12.34 0.51 23.76
N MET A 246 -12.50 -0.15 22.62
CA MET A 246 -13.79 -0.23 21.91
C MET A 246 -14.91 -0.76 22.81
N LEU A 247 -14.61 -1.72 23.70
CA LEU A 247 -15.57 -2.27 24.66
C LEU A 247 -16.02 -1.25 25.72
N THR A 248 -15.25 -0.18 25.95
CA THR A 248 -15.62 0.89 26.91
C THR A 248 -16.49 1.97 26.27
N VAL A 249 -16.51 2.08 24.95
CA VAL A 249 -17.33 3.07 24.21
C VAL A 249 -18.80 2.66 24.31
N SER A 250 -19.64 3.57 24.77
CA SER A 250 -21.07 3.33 24.86
C SER A 250 -21.75 3.28 23.49
N ASP A 251 -22.86 2.54 23.40
CA ASP A 251 -23.66 2.49 22.18
C ASP A 251 -24.24 3.85 21.81
N GLN A 252 -24.51 4.71 22.78
CA GLN A 252 -25.00 6.06 22.55
C GLN A 252 -23.95 6.93 21.85
N GLU A 253 -22.69 6.89 22.27
CA GLU A 253 -21.59 7.62 21.63
C GLU A 253 -21.37 7.12 20.20
N ALA A 254 -21.34 5.81 20.00
CA ALA A 254 -21.20 5.20 18.67
C ALA A 254 -22.37 5.60 17.75
N THR A 255 -23.62 5.55 18.25
CA THR A 255 -24.80 5.98 17.48
C THR A 255 -24.72 7.44 17.05
N ALA A 256 -24.17 8.33 17.89
CA ALA A 256 -24.00 9.74 17.56
C ALA A 256 -23.07 9.94 16.35
N VAL A 257 -22.01 9.13 16.21
CA VAL A 257 -21.14 9.10 15.01
C VAL A 257 -21.96 8.74 13.76
N GLY A 258 -22.76 7.68 13.84
CA GLY A 258 -23.61 7.26 12.72
C GLY A 258 -24.68 8.30 12.32
N VAL A 259 -25.27 8.98 13.31
CA VAL A 259 -26.21 10.08 13.06
C VAL A 259 -25.51 11.25 12.36
N TRP A 260 -24.30 11.60 12.79
CA TRP A 260 -23.51 12.66 12.16
C TRP A 260 -23.20 12.35 10.69
N LEU A 261 -22.69 11.13 10.38
CA LEU A 261 -22.37 10.72 9.02
C LEU A 261 -23.60 10.80 8.10
N ARG A 262 -24.77 10.30 8.55
CA ARG A 262 -26.01 10.39 7.79
C ARG A 262 -26.50 11.83 7.62
N THR A 263 -26.29 12.67 8.62
CA THR A 263 -26.62 14.11 8.54
C THR A 263 -25.70 14.83 7.56
N ALA A 264 -24.43 14.44 7.49
CA ALA A 264 -23.46 14.93 6.50
C ALA A 264 -23.70 14.38 5.07
N GLY A 265 -24.66 13.45 4.91
CA GLY A 265 -25.15 12.95 3.62
C GLY A 265 -24.66 11.56 3.25
N MET A 266 -23.80 10.91 4.05
CA MET A 266 -23.36 9.54 3.75
C MET A 266 -24.54 8.56 3.82
N THR A 267 -24.62 7.69 2.82
CA THR A 267 -25.61 6.61 2.75
C THR A 267 -24.99 5.26 3.01
N PHE A 268 -25.79 4.25 3.35
CA PHE A 268 -25.32 2.88 3.65
C PHE A 268 -26.24 1.86 3.01
N ARG A 269 -25.66 0.87 2.33
CA ARG A 269 -26.39 -0.28 1.76
C ARG A 269 -26.60 -1.34 2.83
N LEU A 270 -27.64 -1.17 3.61
CA LEU A 270 -27.94 -2.03 4.75
C LEU A 270 -28.75 -3.26 4.36
N GLY A 271 -28.48 -4.37 5.04
CA GLY A 271 -29.22 -5.60 5.03
C GLY A 271 -29.35 -6.21 6.42
N THR A 272 -29.66 -7.48 6.50
CA THR A 272 -29.92 -8.20 7.75
C THR A 272 -29.05 -9.43 7.96
N ASP A 273 -28.36 -9.90 6.93
CA ASP A 273 -27.45 -11.04 6.99
C ASP A 273 -26.00 -10.56 7.09
N GLU A 274 -25.44 -10.58 8.30
CA GLU A 274 -24.05 -10.14 8.56
C GLU A 274 -23.00 -10.90 7.72
N ALA A 275 -23.29 -12.11 7.26
CA ALA A 275 -22.33 -12.88 6.46
C ALA A 275 -22.14 -12.28 5.06
N THR A 276 -23.19 -11.66 4.51
CA THR A 276 -23.22 -11.20 3.11
C THR A 276 -23.60 -9.74 2.94
N GLU A 277 -24.16 -9.12 3.96
CA GLU A 277 -24.69 -7.74 3.92
C GLU A 277 -24.06 -6.87 5.02
N LEU A 278 -24.05 -5.55 4.79
CA LEU A 278 -23.69 -4.58 5.81
C LEU A 278 -24.85 -4.42 6.80
N THR A 279 -24.57 -4.46 8.09
CA THR A 279 -25.59 -4.31 9.14
C THR A 279 -25.29 -3.14 10.08
N GLU A 280 -26.31 -2.66 10.79
CA GLU A 280 -26.13 -1.63 11.81
C GLU A 280 -25.20 -2.10 12.95
N SER A 281 -25.19 -3.39 13.26
CA SER A 281 -24.28 -3.98 14.25
C SER A 281 -22.81 -3.80 13.82
N GLN A 282 -22.50 -4.07 12.55
CA GLN A 282 -21.16 -3.87 12.01
C GLN A 282 -20.75 -2.40 12.06
N LEU A 283 -21.65 -1.48 11.69
CA LEU A 283 -21.39 -0.04 11.75
C LEU A 283 -21.11 0.42 13.18
N GLN A 284 -21.88 -0.06 14.17
CA GLN A 284 -21.67 0.27 15.58
C GLN A 284 -20.24 -0.07 16.05
N TRP A 285 -19.71 -1.22 15.64
CA TRP A 285 -18.34 -1.61 15.96
C TRP A 285 -17.31 -0.68 15.32
N GLN A 286 -17.51 -0.26 14.07
CA GLN A 286 -16.62 0.67 13.38
C GLN A 286 -16.65 2.08 14.01
N TYR A 287 -17.83 2.54 14.45
CA TYR A 287 -17.96 3.80 15.19
C TYR A 287 -17.23 3.73 16.54
N LYS A 288 -17.33 2.61 17.26
CA LYS A 288 -16.58 2.37 18.50
C LYS A 288 -15.07 2.36 18.24
N MET A 289 -14.62 1.74 17.14
CA MET A 289 -13.21 1.72 16.76
C MET A 289 -12.67 3.14 16.50
N TYR A 290 -13.42 3.96 15.76
CA TYR A 290 -13.09 5.35 15.51
C TYR A 290 -12.92 6.18 16.79
N ILE A 291 -13.89 6.07 17.71
CA ILE A 291 -13.85 6.76 19.01
C ILE A 291 -12.66 6.26 19.85
N ALA A 292 -12.47 4.94 19.90
CA ALA A 292 -11.39 4.31 20.66
C ALA A 292 -10.00 4.76 20.15
N ALA A 293 -9.81 4.77 18.84
CA ALA A 293 -8.55 5.20 18.24
C ALA A 293 -8.20 6.65 18.61
N LEU A 294 -9.18 7.57 18.57
CA LEU A 294 -8.97 8.97 18.94
C LEU A 294 -8.70 9.16 20.43
N ARG A 295 -9.37 8.40 21.31
CA ARG A 295 -9.12 8.45 22.76
C ARG A 295 -7.74 7.95 23.11
N ILE A 296 -7.31 6.86 22.49
CA ILE A 296 -5.94 6.36 22.67
C ILE A 296 -4.92 7.37 22.10
N ALA A 297 -5.20 7.96 20.93
CA ALA A 297 -4.35 9.01 20.37
C ALA A 297 -4.18 10.20 21.32
N ASP A 298 -5.25 10.62 21.97
CA ASP A 298 -5.23 11.68 22.98
C ASP A 298 -4.43 11.29 24.23
N ASP A 299 -4.66 10.07 24.75
CA ASP A 299 -3.98 9.57 25.97
C ASP A 299 -2.45 9.50 25.79
N PHE A 300 -1.98 9.17 24.57
CA PHE A 300 -0.56 9.01 24.27
C PHE A 300 0.05 10.21 23.51
N GLY A 301 -0.75 11.22 23.17
CA GLY A 301 -0.29 12.41 22.42
C GLY A 301 0.18 12.06 21.01
N LEU A 302 -0.56 11.19 20.30
CA LEU A 302 -0.19 10.74 18.96
C LEU A 302 -0.49 11.80 17.91
N ASP A 303 0.42 11.91 16.94
CA ASP A 303 0.27 12.78 15.75
C ASP A 303 -0.28 12.03 14.53
N ALA A 304 -0.19 10.71 14.51
CA ALA A 304 -0.77 9.84 13.50
C ALA A 304 -1.02 8.44 14.09
N VAL A 305 -1.91 7.67 13.49
CA VAL A 305 -2.23 6.31 13.93
C VAL A 305 -2.27 5.34 12.76
N GLY A 306 -1.88 4.08 12.97
CA GLY A 306 -2.01 2.99 12.02
C GLY A 306 -2.62 1.76 12.68
N ILE A 307 -3.65 1.20 12.06
CA ILE A 307 -4.35 0.02 12.58
C ILE A 307 -4.03 -1.18 11.68
N GLN A 308 -3.38 -2.19 12.27
CA GLN A 308 -3.16 -3.47 11.59
C GLN A 308 -4.38 -4.37 11.84
N TYR A 309 -5.41 -4.20 11.02
CA TYR A 309 -6.67 -4.91 11.18
C TYR A 309 -6.60 -6.40 10.82
N GLN A 310 -5.87 -6.74 9.73
CA GLN A 310 -5.99 -8.02 9.03
C GLN A 310 -5.37 -9.22 9.75
N GLN A 311 -4.67 -9.04 10.85
CA GLN A 311 -4.04 -10.14 11.58
C GLN A 311 -4.91 -10.67 12.73
N GLY A 312 -5.33 -9.83 13.66
CA GLY A 312 -6.08 -10.25 14.84
C GLY A 312 -7.49 -9.70 14.90
N LEU A 313 -7.67 -8.42 14.65
CA LEU A 313 -8.98 -7.76 14.75
C LEU A 313 -10.00 -8.31 13.75
N LYS A 314 -9.59 -8.78 12.56
CA LYS A 314 -10.48 -9.33 11.52
C LYS A 314 -11.36 -10.50 12.00
N ASP A 315 -10.95 -11.19 13.07
CA ASP A 315 -11.67 -12.32 13.64
C ASP A 315 -12.55 -11.90 14.84
N LEU A 316 -12.47 -10.64 15.25
CA LEU A 316 -13.15 -10.11 16.43
C LEU A 316 -14.20 -9.04 16.12
N VAL A 317 -13.90 -8.17 15.15
CA VAL A 317 -14.72 -7.00 14.80
C VAL A 317 -14.68 -6.74 13.29
N PRO A 318 -15.66 -5.98 12.75
CA PRO A 318 -15.66 -5.53 11.35
C PRO A 318 -14.43 -4.71 10.98
N ALA A 319 -14.19 -4.57 9.67
CA ALA A 319 -13.05 -3.86 9.07
C ALA A 319 -12.86 -2.44 9.61
N SER A 320 -11.62 -1.97 9.61
CA SER A 320 -11.26 -0.63 10.10
C SER A 320 -11.58 0.51 9.11
N ASP A 321 -11.89 0.21 7.85
CA ASP A 321 -11.93 1.17 6.73
C ASP A 321 -12.78 2.42 6.99
N LEU A 322 -13.99 2.28 7.52
CA LEU A 322 -14.83 3.44 7.85
C LEU A 322 -14.20 4.32 8.94
N ALA A 323 -13.58 3.70 9.95
CA ALA A 323 -12.87 4.43 10.99
C ALA A 323 -11.64 5.16 10.43
N GLU A 324 -10.88 4.51 9.56
CA GLU A 324 -9.69 5.06 8.90
C GLU A 324 -9.99 6.29 8.05
N GLY A 325 -11.03 6.22 7.22
CA GLY A 325 -11.42 7.37 6.39
C GLY A 325 -11.97 8.53 7.22
N MET A 326 -12.68 8.27 8.32
CA MET A 326 -13.07 9.32 9.27
C MET A 326 -11.84 9.97 9.92
N LEU A 327 -10.83 9.18 10.32
CA LEU A 327 -9.58 9.71 10.90
C LEU A 327 -8.82 10.59 9.90
N ASN A 328 -8.73 10.18 8.63
CA ASN A 328 -8.06 10.93 7.57
C ASN A 328 -8.82 12.19 7.09
N SER A 329 -10.07 12.38 7.54
CA SER A 329 -10.89 13.53 7.15
C SER A 329 -10.77 14.68 8.16
N THR A 330 -10.58 15.89 7.67
CA THR A 330 -10.66 17.12 8.49
C THR A 330 -12.11 17.36 8.95
N GLU A 331 -13.09 17.14 8.04
CA GLU A 331 -14.51 17.15 8.37
C GLU A 331 -14.96 15.74 8.81
N ARG A 332 -15.17 15.55 10.10
CA ARG A 332 -15.46 14.25 10.69
C ARG A 332 -16.33 14.34 11.94
N PRO A 333 -16.99 13.22 12.35
CA PRO A 333 -17.79 13.22 13.58
C PRO A 333 -16.98 13.67 14.80
N PRO A 334 -17.48 14.61 15.63
CA PRO A 334 -16.80 15.04 16.84
C PRO A 334 -16.74 13.90 17.87
N VAL A 335 -15.59 13.72 18.50
CA VAL A 335 -15.37 12.78 19.60
C VAL A 335 -14.97 13.56 20.85
N LEU A 336 -15.64 13.29 21.97
CA LEU A 336 -15.29 13.90 23.24
C LEU A 336 -14.16 13.15 23.94
N SER A 337 -13.32 13.92 24.66
CA SER A 337 -12.35 13.37 25.61
C SER A 337 -13.04 12.42 26.60
N ARG A 338 -12.28 11.60 27.32
CA ARG A 338 -12.84 10.72 28.37
C ARG A 338 -13.56 11.49 29.48
N ALA A 339 -13.10 12.73 29.74
CA ALA A 339 -13.75 13.61 30.72
C ALA A 339 -15.01 14.29 30.17
N GLY A 340 -15.23 14.26 28.85
CA GLY A 340 -16.36 14.90 28.19
C GLY A 340 -16.26 16.44 28.10
N ASP A 341 -15.09 17.01 28.36
CA ASP A 341 -14.89 18.44 28.52
C ASP A 341 -14.33 19.14 27.26
N ARG A 342 -13.87 18.38 26.27
CA ARG A 342 -13.37 18.91 24.99
C ARG A 342 -13.59 17.95 23.83
N VAL A 343 -13.66 18.50 22.61
CA VAL A 343 -13.65 17.73 21.36
C VAL A 343 -12.20 17.40 21.00
N LEU A 344 -11.94 16.15 20.67
CA LEU A 344 -10.62 15.67 20.30
C LEU A 344 -10.29 16.05 18.86
N HIS A 345 -9.12 16.67 18.63
CA HIS A 345 -8.63 17.08 17.29
C HIS A 345 -9.70 17.83 16.49
N GLU A 346 -10.37 18.81 17.09
CA GLU A 346 -11.46 19.56 16.45
C GLU A 346 -10.96 20.30 15.20
N GLY A 347 -11.62 20.08 14.06
CA GLY A 347 -11.26 20.68 12.78
C GLY A 347 -9.93 20.21 12.18
N LEU A 348 -9.37 19.09 12.70
CA LEU A 348 -8.12 18.50 12.25
C LEU A 348 -8.32 17.03 11.87
N ALA A 349 -7.70 16.59 10.79
CA ALA A 349 -7.53 15.16 10.56
C ALA A 349 -6.60 14.56 11.64
N MET A 350 -6.80 13.27 11.92
CA MET A 350 -5.81 12.42 12.59
C MET A 350 -5.18 11.56 11.49
N PRO A 351 -4.03 11.92 10.93
CA PRO A 351 -3.44 11.16 9.83
C PRO A 351 -3.40 9.67 10.16
N HIS A 352 -4.08 8.88 9.33
CA HIS A 352 -4.12 7.43 9.47
C HIS A 352 -3.29 6.79 8.36
N PHE A 353 -2.29 6.00 8.75
CA PHE A 353 -1.48 5.24 7.81
C PHE A 353 -2.04 3.82 7.72
N ASN A 354 -2.87 3.62 6.72
CA ASN A 354 -3.58 2.37 6.49
C ASN A 354 -2.62 1.18 6.46
N GLU A 355 -3.09 0.03 6.95
CA GLU A 355 -2.33 -1.22 6.99
C GLU A 355 -0.99 -1.11 7.76
N VAL A 356 -0.84 -0.06 8.58
CA VAL A 356 0.39 0.25 9.31
C VAL A 356 1.60 0.39 8.37
N ASP A 357 1.41 1.06 7.22
CA ASP A 357 2.53 1.42 6.35
C ASP A 357 3.26 2.64 6.91
N GLU A 358 4.38 2.42 7.59
CA GLU A 358 5.14 3.46 8.27
C GLU A 358 5.81 4.45 7.29
N GLY A 359 6.06 4.03 6.04
CA GLY A 359 6.48 4.96 4.98
C GLY A 359 5.38 5.98 4.66
N VAL A 360 4.13 5.52 4.68
CA VAL A 360 2.95 6.40 4.58
C VAL A 360 2.80 7.28 5.83
N ALA A 361 3.11 6.78 7.03
CA ALA A 361 3.06 7.60 8.24
C ALA A 361 3.97 8.83 8.15
N VAL A 362 5.23 8.63 7.72
CA VAL A 362 6.18 9.74 7.49
C VAL A 362 5.65 10.70 6.44
N ASP A 363 5.13 10.18 5.33
CA ASP A 363 4.58 10.96 4.23
C ASP A 363 3.34 11.76 4.66
N ALA A 364 2.40 11.13 5.37
CA ALA A 364 1.19 11.77 5.87
C ALA A 364 1.50 12.90 6.86
N LEU A 365 2.45 12.70 7.78
CA LEU A 365 2.89 13.75 8.72
C LEU A 365 3.52 14.95 8.00
N VAL A 366 4.33 14.72 6.98
CA VAL A 366 4.94 15.77 6.17
C VAL A 366 3.86 16.50 5.35
N THR A 367 2.95 15.74 4.73
CA THR A 367 1.83 16.31 3.95
C THR A 367 0.91 17.16 4.82
N ASP A 368 0.48 16.66 5.98
CA ASP A 368 -0.37 17.41 6.92
C ASP A 368 0.25 18.77 7.27
N ARG A 369 1.53 18.78 7.66
CA ARG A 369 2.23 20.01 8.03
C ARG A 369 2.39 20.98 6.85
N ALA A 370 2.79 20.47 5.69
CA ALA A 370 2.98 21.27 4.48
C ALA A 370 1.66 21.90 4.02
N TRP A 371 0.60 21.11 3.87
CA TRP A 371 -0.71 21.61 3.41
C TRP A 371 -1.33 22.59 4.39
N ARG A 372 -1.35 22.27 5.67
CA ARG A 372 -1.88 23.19 6.69
C ARG A 372 -1.13 24.51 6.75
N SER A 373 0.20 24.49 6.62
CA SER A 373 0.99 25.73 6.62
C SER A 373 0.72 26.63 5.40
N MET A 374 0.24 26.03 4.31
CA MET A 374 -0.19 26.73 3.09
C MET A 374 -1.68 27.09 3.09
N GLY A 375 -2.44 26.75 4.14
CA GLY A 375 -3.89 26.96 4.21
C GLY A 375 -4.69 26.03 3.29
N LEU A 376 -4.12 24.89 2.92
CA LEU A 376 -4.77 23.86 2.11
C LEU A 376 -5.44 22.80 3.01
N ILE A 377 -6.40 22.05 2.45
CA ILE A 377 -7.00 20.88 3.11
C ILE A 377 -5.92 19.79 3.18
N PRO A 378 -5.53 19.34 4.39
CA PRO A 378 -4.44 18.38 4.54
C PRO A 378 -4.85 16.93 4.36
N ASP A 379 -6.12 16.67 4.08
CA ASP A 379 -6.65 15.32 3.90
C ASP A 379 -5.83 14.58 2.85
N ASN A 380 -5.29 13.47 3.23
CA ASN A 380 -4.42 12.66 2.38
C ASN A 380 -4.55 11.19 2.77
N THR A 381 -4.28 10.28 1.84
CA THR A 381 -4.27 8.85 2.08
C THR A 381 -3.41 8.12 1.06
N LEU A 382 -3.01 6.91 1.41
CA LEU A 382 -2.39 6.00 0.46
C LEU A 382 -3.42 5.43 -0.52
N HIS A 383 -2.94 4.96 -1.66
CA HIS A 383 -3.70 4.16 -2.62
C HIS A 383 -2.85 3.00 -3.09
N ASP A 384 -3.45 1.84 -3.30
CA ASP A 384 -2.86 0.75 -4.06
C ASP A 384 -2.76 1.12 -5.54
N VAL A 385 -1.64 0.79 -6.16
CA VAL A 385 -1.47 0.82 -7.60
C VAL A 385 -2.10 -0.44 -8.18
N ARG A 386 -3.36 -0.34 -8.58
CA ARG A 386 -4.16 -1.51 -8.95
C ARG A 386 -3.98 -1.96 -10.39
N TRP A 387 -4.11 -1.05 -11.32
CA TRP A 387 -4.17 -1.33 -12.75
C TRP A 387 -4.31 -0.04 -13.54
N GLY A 388 -4.32 -0.11 -14.87
CA GLY A 388 -4.59 1.05 -15.73
C GLY A 388 -4.63 0.66 -17.19
N GLU A 389 -5.17 1.58 -18.00
CA GLU A 389 -5.27 1.45 -19.46
C GLU A 389 -5.09 2.80 -20.15
N GLU A 390 -4.71 2.77 -21.42
CA GLU A 390 -4.71 3.96 -22.29
C GLU A 390 -6.15 4.43 -22.52
N ILE A 391 -6.40 5.72 -22.29
CA ILE A 391 -7.63 6.41 -22.63
C ILE A 391 -7.29 7.70 -23.37
N GLY A 392 -7.56 7.74 -24.67
CA GLY A 392 -7.06 8.82 -25.51
C GLY A 392 -5.54 8.80 -25.58
N ASP A 393 -4.91 9.92 -25.24
CA ASP A 393 -3.46 10.09 -25.25
C ASP A 393 -2.81 9.81 -23.87
N ASP A 394 -3.63 9.53 -22.84
CA ASP A 394 -3.16 9.36 -21.47
C ASP A 394 -3.23 7.90 -21.00
N PHE A 395 -2.25 7.46 -20.23
CA PHE A 395 -2.35 6.24 -19.44
C PHE A 395 -3.05 6.56 -18.12
N VAL A 396 -4.28 6.07 -17.97
CA VAL A 396 -5.13 6.35 -16.80
C VAL A 396 -5.09 5.18 -15.83
N TRP A 397 -4.44 5.40 -14.71
CA TRP A 397 -4.35 4.42 -13.62
C TRP A 397 -5.67 4.30 -12.87
N VAL A 398 -5.93 3.11 -12.34
CA VAL A 398 -6.87 2.85 -11.26
C VAL A 398 -6.06 2.81 -9.96
N PHE A 399 -6.29 3.77 -9.11
CA PHE A 399 -5.80 3.79 -7.74
C PHE A 399 -6.96 3.52 -6.80
N GLU A 400 -6.79 2.55 -5.93
CA GLU A 400 -7.77 2.16 -4.92
C GLU A 400 -7.09 2.03 -3.56
N ILE A 401 -7.88 2.10 -2.52
CA ILE A 401 -7.45 1.66 -1.19
C ILE A 401 -8.50 0.71 -0.65
N SER A 402 -8.09 -0.21 0.22
CA SER A 402 -8.97 -1.24 0.77
C SER A 402 -10.12 -0.64 1.58
N GLY A 403 -11.09 -0.05 0.90
CA GLY A 403 -12.34 0.43 1.45
C GLY A 403 -12.32 1.79 2.14
N SER A 404 -11.24 2.55 2.08
CA SER A 404 -11.11 3.81 2.83
C SER A 404 -10.63 4.98 1.96
N VAL A 405 -11.17 6.19 2.22
CA VAL A 405 -10.71 7.45 1.62
C VAL A 405 -11.23 8.63 2.46
N PRO A 406 -10.50 9.76 2.57
CA PRO A 406 -11.04 10.96 3.18
C PRO A 406 -12.23 11.49 2.37
N ALA A 407 -13.26 11.98 3.06
CA ALA A 407 -14.47 12.48 2.42
C ALA A 407 -14.22 13.61 1.40
N SER A 408 -13.22 14.47 1.65
CA SER A 408 -12.84 15.55 0.72
C SER A 408 -12.38 15.04 -0.64
N HIS A 409 -11.77 13.84 -0.71
CA HIS A 409 -11.38 13.21 -1.98
C HIS A 409 -12.60 12.79 -2.83
N LEU A 410 -13.76 12.60 -2.21
CA LEU A 410 -15.04 12.33 -2.89
C LEU A 410 -15.86 13.60 -3.12
N GLY A 411 -15.36 14.77 -2.70
CA GLY A 411 -16.12 16.02 -2.72
C GLY A 411 -17.11 16.15 -1.55
N GLY A 412 -16.91 15.40 -0.48
CA GLY A 412 -17.69 15.43 0.76
C GLY A 412 -18.46 14.14 1.05
N TRP A 413 -18.94 14.02 2.28
CA TRP A 413 -19.68 12.83 2.77
C TRP A 413 -20.95 12.52 1.96
N GLY A 414 -21.57 13.52 1.33
CA GLY A 414 -22.76 13.32 0.49
C GLY A 414 -22.52 12.47 -0.76
N ASN A 415 -21.27 12.26 -1.16
CA ASN A 415 -20.87 11.41 -2.28
C ASN A 415 -20.32 10.04 -1.83
N ALA A 416 -20.31 9.79 -0.52
CA ALA A 416 -19.84 8.54 0.06
C ALA A 416 -21.01 7.56 0.30
N GLU A 417 -20.80 6.30 -0.05
CA GLU A 417 -21.75 5.22 0.21
C GLU A 417 -21.07 4.07 0.94
N GLY A 418 -21.60 3.66 2.09
CA GLY A 418 -21.10 2.51 2.84
C GLY A 418 -21.56 1.20 2.22
N TRP A 419 -20.61 0.37 1.78
CA TRP A 419 -20.85 -0.98 1.28
C TRP A 419 -20.20 -1.99 2.21
N ARG A 420 -20.70 -3.22 2.22
CA ARG A 420 -20.04 -4.29 2.97
C ARG A 420 -18.69 -4.64 2.35
N GLN A 421 -17.66 -4.74 3.17
CA GLN A 421 -16.37 -5.29 2.74
C GLN A 421 -16.47 -6.74 2.27
N GLY A 422 -15.67 -7.08 1.25
CA GLY A 422 -15.63 -8.39 0.66
C GLY A 422 -15.23 -9.49 1.64
N ALA A 423 -16.08 -10.52 1.80
CA ALA A 423 -15.88 -11.58 2.79
C ALA A 423 -14.59 -12.41 2.58
N VAL A 424 -14.03 -12.42 1.37
CA VAL A 424 -12.76 -13.11 1.05
C VAL A 424 -11.61 -12.63 1.93
N PHE A 425 -11.52 -11.30 2.11
CA PHE A 425 -10.48 -10.66 2.91
C PHE A 425 -10.95 -10.22 4.29
N PHE A 426 -12.25 -9.89 4.43
CA PHE A 426 -12.84 -9.29 5.62
C PHE A 426 -14.05 -10.13 6.09
N PRO A 427 -13.82 -11.26 6.75
CA PRO A 427 -14.90 -12.19 7.13
C PRO A 427 -15.95 -11.56 8.05
N ALA A 428 -15.55 -10.66 8.96
CA ALA A 428 -16.47 -9.95 9.85
C ALA A 428 -17.20 -8.76 9.18
N GLY A 429 -16.95 -8.50 7.88
CA GLY A 429 -17.59 -7.44 7.13
C GLY A 429 -17.15 -6.04 7.57
N GLY A 430 -18.09 -5.13 7.66
CA GLY A 430 -17.89 -3.71 7.92
C GLY A 430 -18.13 -2.85 6.69
N SER A 431 -18.37 -1.57 6.89
CA SER A 431 -18.57 -0.59 5.85
C SER A 431 -17.26 -0.10 5.26
N THR A 432 -17.23 0.00 3.95
CA THR A 432 -16.28 0.84 3.22
C THR A 432 -16.77 2.29 3.18
N ILE A 433 -15.94 3.20 2.64
CA ILE A 433 -16.31 4.53 2.16
C ILE A 433 -16.23 4.49 0.63
N ASN A 434 -17.23 3.89 0.00
CA ASN A 434 -17.29 3.75 -1.45
C ASN A 434 -17.60 5.09 -2.12
N GLY A 435 -16.98 5.34 -3.28
CA GLY A 435 -17.19 6.53 -4.08
C GLY A 435 -16.21 6.60 -5.24
N VAL A 436 -16.25 7.72 -5.95
CA VAL A 436 -15.30 8.04 -7.02
C VAL A 436 -14.61 9.34 -6.65
N SER A 437 -13.30 9.35 -6.65
CA SER A 437 -12.50 10.52 -6.34
C SER A 437 -12.75 11.64 -7.35
N VAL A 438 -12.95 12.87 -6.83
CA VAL A 438 -13.25 14.03 -7.68
C VAL A 438 -12.04 14.42 -8.53
N PRO A 439 -12.28 14.94 -9.75
CA PRO A 439 -11.21 15.46 -10.60
C PRO A 439 -10.44 16.60 -9.91
N GLY A 440 -9.14 16.64 -10.09
CA GLY A 440 -8.30 17.70 -9.53
C GLY A 440 -6.81 17.42 -9.62
N GLU A 441 -6.03 18.45 -9.34
CA GLU A 441 -4.58 18.35 -9.29
C GLU A 441 -4.13 17.66 -8.01
N VAL A 442 -3.12 16.79 -8.13
CA VAL A 442 -2.57 16.07 -6.99
C VAL A 442 -1.04 16.11 -6.98
N VAL A 443 -0.50 16.06 -5.77
CA VAL A 443 0.89 15.68 -5.50
C VAL A 443 0.87 14.25 -5.00
N TRP A 444 1.62 13.38 -5.67
CA TRP A 444 1.80 12.01 -5.23
C TRP A 444 3.23 11.80 -4.73
N SER A 445 3.41 10.89 -3.81
CA SER A 445 4.71 10.57 -3.25
C SER A 445 4.75 9.17 -2.65
N ARG A 446 5.97 8.67 -2.46
CA ARG A 446 6.23 7.44 -1.72
C ARG A 446 7.55 7.53 -0.97
N VAL A 447 7.49 7.37 0.34
CA VAL A 447 8.66 7.18 1.21
C VAL A 447 8.99 5.69 1.27
N TYR A 448 10.27 5.33 1.08
CA TYR A 448 10.74 3.95 1.07
C TYR A 448 12.19 3.84 1.55
N ILE A 449 12.64 2.63 1.86
CA ILE A 449 14.02 2.35 2.24
C ILE A 449 14.78 1.74 1.06
N ALA A 450 15.93 2.32 0.72
CA ALA A 450 16.90 1.76 -0.20
C ALA A 450 18.31 2.05 0.32
N GLU A 451 19.24 1.11 0.11
CA GLU A 451 20.65 1.26 0.52
C GLU A 451 20.84 1.65 2.00
N GLY A 452 19.90 1.22 2.85
CA GLY A 452 19.91 1.49 4.30
C GLY A 452 19.53 2.91 4.70
N SER A 453 18.96 3.72 3.80
CA SER A 453 18.51 5.10 4.04
C SER A 453 17.09 5.33 3.55
N LEU A 454 16.48 6.43 3.99
CA LEU A 454 15.15 6.83 3.55
C LEU A 454 15.23 7.62 2.25
N HIS A 455 14.40 7.23 1.32
CA HIS A 455 14.20 7.87 0.03
C HIS A 455 12.74 8.31 -0.11
N VAL A 456 12.50 9.28 -0.96
CA VAL A 456 11.15 9.65 -1.40
C VAL A 456 11.12 9.93 -2.88
N ASP A 457 10.21 9.27 -3.59
CA ASP A 457 9.81 9.65 -4.92
C ASP A 457 8.62 10.60 -4.82
N ILE A 458 8.65 11.74 -5.49
CA ILE A 458 7.59 12.75 -5.46
C ILE A 458 7.31 13.26 -6.86
N GLY A 459 6.04 13.33 -7.23
CA GLY A 459 5.61 13.73 -8.55
C GLY A 459 4.27 14.46 -8.59
N ARG A 460 3.90 14.88 -9.78
CA ARG A 460 2.62 15.51 -10.09
C ARG A 460 1.71 14.54 -10.82
N GLY A 461 0.43 14.71 -10.60
CA GLY A 461 -0.62 13.98 -11.32
C GLY A 461 -1.94 14.73 -11.29
N SER A 462 -2.91 14.18 -12.00
CA SER A 462 -4.29 14.66 -11.96
C SER A 462 -5.23 13.48 -11.77
N VAL A 463 -6.22 13.63 -10.90
CA VAL A 463 -7.40 12.77 -10.92
C VAL A 463 -8.30 13.27 -12.03
N VAL A 464 -8.71 12.37 -12.93
CA VAL A 464 -9.52 12.70 -14.12
C VAL A 464 -10.92 12.10 -14.02
N GLU A 465 -11.88 12.79 -14.61
CA GLU A 465 -13.24 12.28 -14.75
C GLU A 465 -13.35 11.35 -15.96
N LEU A 466 -13.92 10.18 -15.77
CA LEU A 466 -14.29 9.26 -16.85
C LEU A 466 -15.82 9.17 -16.95
N SER A 467 -16.32 8.65 -18.08
CA SER A 467 -17.75 8.42 -18.22
C SER A 467 -18.26 7.47 -17.12
N TYR A 468 -19.55 7.57 -16.82
CA TYR A 468 -20.19 6.67 -15.85
C TYR A 468 -20.00 5.20 -16.22
N GLU A 469 -20.14 4.85 -17.50
CA GLU A 469 -20.00 3.50 -18.02
C GLU A 469 -18.57 2.97 -17.83
N GLU A 470 -17.57 3.81 -18.14
CA GLU A 470 -16.17 3.44 -17.99
C GLU A 470 -15.77 3.31 -16.52
N THR A 471 -16.22 4.22 -15.67
CA THR A 471 -16.02 4.13 -14.22
C THR A 471 -16.64 2.84 -13.65
N ALA A 472 -17.88 2.53 -14.05
CA ALA A 472 -18.57 1.31 -13.63
C ALA A 472 -17.84 0.05 -14.11
N ARG A 473 -17.34 0.04 -15.36
CA ARG A 473 -16.53 -1.05 -15.91
C ARG A 473 -15.27 -1.28 -15.07
N ARG A 474 -14.53 -0.23 -14.74
CA ARG A 474 -13.29 -0.30 -13.95
C ARG A 474 -13.55 -0.76 -12.52
N LYS A 475 -14.57 -0.24 -11.85
CA LYS A 475 -14.98 -0.69 -10.51
C LYS A 475 -15.36 -2.18 -10.50
N ASN A 476 -16.15 -2.64 -11.48
CA ASN A 476 -16.55 -4.04 -11.57
C ASN A 476 -15.39 -4.97 -11.91
N ALA A 477 -14.38 -4.47 -12.60
CA ALA A 477 -13.18 -5.22 -12.93
C ALA A 477 -12.17 -5.32 -11.76
N THR A 478 -12.22 -4.40 -10.81
CA THR A 478 -11.37 -4.35 -9.62
C THR A 478 -12.17 -4.74 -8.36
N ASN A 479 -12.38 -3.82 -7.44
CA ASN A 479 -13.17 -4.03 -6.23
C ASN A 479 -14.36 -3.06 -6.19
N PRO A 480 -15.56 -3.50 -6.59
CA PRO A 480 -16.72 -2.59 -6.72
C PRO A 480 -17.14 -1.92 -5.41
N GLU A 481 -16.81 -2.53 -4.26
CA GLU A 481 -17.08 -1.99 -2.93
C GLU A 481 -16.08 -0.93 -2.46
N TRP A 482 -14.94 -0.75 -3.15
CA TRP A 482 -13.89 0.18 -2.75
C TRP A 482 -14.00 1.53 -3.45
N PRO A 483 -13.50 2.63 -2.85
CA PRO A 483 -13.36 3.91 -3.53
C PRO A 483 -12.31 3.81 -4.64
N ILE A 484 -12.57 4.52 -5.74
CA ILE A 484 -11.70 4.49 -6.93
C ILE A 484 -11.26 5.90 -7.32
N ALA A 485 -9.99 6.04 -7.67
CA ALA A 485 -9.45 7.23 -8.32
C ALA A 485 -8.89 6.87 -9.71
N HIS A 486 -9.21 7.70 -10.71
CA HIS A 486 -8.66 7.60 -12.05
C HIS A 486 -7.53 8.61 -12.18
N VAL A 487 -6.27 8.14 -12.22
CA VAL A 487 -5.10 9.01 -12.06
C VAL A 487 -4.21 9.00 -13.30
N VAL A 488 -3.86 10.18 -13.78
CA VAL A 488 -2.80 10.39 -14.77
C VAL A 488 -1.56 10.90 -14.04
N LEU A 489 -0.43 10.21 -14.20
CA LEU A 489 0.86 10.61 -13.66
C LEU A 489 1.61 11.45 -14.70
N HIS A 490 1.94 12.70 -14.38
CA HIS A 490 2.50 13.64 -15.33
C HIS A 490 3.96 13.29 -15.70
N GLY A 491 4.20 12.99 -16.99
CA GLY A 491 5.53 12.70 -17.50
C GLY A 491 6.11 11.35 -17.07
N VAL A 492 5.25 10.40 -16.75
CA VAL A 492 5.64 9.05 -16.33
C VAL A 492 4.83 8.03 -17.11
N SER A 493 5.47 7.22 -17.92
CA SER A 493 4.80 6.12 -18.60
C SER A 493 4.49 4.95 -17.65
N ARG A 494 3.56 4.06 -18.07
CA ARG A 494 3.24 2.83 -17.35
C ARG A 494 4.50 2.05 -16.96
N ASN A 495 5.37 1.80 -17.93
CA ASN A 495 6.53 0.95 -17.70
C ASN A 495 7.59 1.63 -16.83
N GLN A 496 7.78 2.94 -16.96
CA GLN A 496 8.63 3.71 -16.07
C GLN A 496 8.15 3.67 -14.62
N PHE A 497 6.85 3.89 -14.39
CA PHE A 497 6.29 3.84 -13.04
C PHE A 497 6.44 2.45 -12.42
N MET A 498 6.04 1.39 -13.14
CA MET A 498 6.13 0.02 -12.66
C MET A 498 7.56 -0.42 -12.32
N ALA A 499 8.54 -0.01 -13.10
CA ALA A 499 9.95 -0.33 -12.85
C ALA A 499 10.52 0.43 -11.63
N ARG A 500 10.11 1.68 -11.46
CA ARG A 500 10.65 2.59 -10.46
C ARG A 500 9.98 2.48 -9.11
N HIS A 501 8.66 2.35 -9.06
CA HIS A 501 7.89 2.46 -7.82
C HIS A 501 8.26 1.36 -6.81
N LYS A 502 8.60 1.75 -5.58
CA LYS A 502 9.14 0.86 -4.54
C LYS A 502 8.15 0.63 -3.40
N ALA A 503 6.89 0.42 -3.75
CA ALA A 503 5.81 -0.02 -2.88
C ALA A 503 4.58 -0.43 -3.70
N ASN A 504 3.64 -1.14 -3.09
CA ASN A 504 2.27 -1.23 -3.59
C ASN A 504 1.48 0.07 -3.39
N HIS A 505 1.85 0.87 -2.40
CA HIS A 505 1.18 2.10 -2.01
C HIS A 505 1.82 3.36 -2.60
N VAL A 506 0.97 4.32 -2.95
CA VAL A 506 1.32 5.70 -3.29
C VAL A 506 0.46 6.66 -2.48
N GLN A 507 1.08 7.67 -1.85
CA GLN A 507 0.36 8.70 -1.11
C GLN A 507 -0.13 9.79 -2.06
N ILE A 508 -1.37 10.28 -1.85
CA ILE A 508 -1.98 11.34 -2.65
C ILE A 508 -2.53 12.44 -1.75
N ALA A 509 -2.27 13.68 -2.14
CA ALA A 509 -2.87 14.88 -1.56
C ALA A 509 -3.29 15.86 -2.68
N TYR A 510 -4.50 16.41 -2.55
CA TYR A 510 -5.07 17.34 -3.52
C TYR A 510 -4.54 18.75 -3.36
N ALA A 511 -4.54 19.49 -4.47
CA ALA A 511 -4.33 20.92 -4.50
C ALA A 511 -5.41 21.59 -5.40
N PRO A 512 -5.78 22.86 -5.13
CA PRO A 512 -6.89 23.51 -5.84
C PRO A 512 -6.59 23.78 -7.32
N ASP A 513 -5.32 23.90 -7.70
CA ASP A 513 -4.88 24.16 -9.07
C ASP A 513 -3.41 23.73 -9.27
N ALA A 514 -2.96 23.68 -10.52
CA ALA A 514 -1.63 23.24 -10.89
C ALA A 514 -0.51 24.08 -10.27
N ALA A 515 -0.67 25.41 -10.21
CA ALA A 515 0.35 26.29 -9.65
C ALA A 515 0.49 26.07 -8.13
N THR A 516 -0.63 25.91 -7.43
CA THR A 516 -0.62 25.58 -5.99
C THR A 516 -0.04 24.20 -5.73
N ALA A 517 -0.32 23.22 -6.59
CA ALA A 517 0.26 21.89 -6.49
C ALA A 517 1.79 21.90 -6.69
N ASP A 518 2.33 22.72 -7.62
CA ASP A 518 3.78 22.88 -7.80
C ASP A 518 4.43 23.51 -6.55
N ARG A 519 3.79 24.53 -5.97
CA ARG A 519 4.25 25.14 -4.71
C ARG A 519 4.20 24.13 -3.56
N ALA A 520 3.11 23.38 -3.41
CA ALA A 520 2.95 22.37 -2.37
C ALA A 520 3.97 21.23 -2.52
N LEU A 521 4.24 20.79 -3.76
CA LEU A 521 5.31 19.85 -4.05
C LEU A 521 6.66 20.39 -3.61
N THR A 522 6.96 21.68 -3.90
CA THR A 522 8.22 22.32 -3.49
C THR A 522 8.39 22.37 -1.98
N VAL A 523 7.34 22.78 -1.24
CA VAL A 523 7.36 22.77 0.24
C VAL A 523 7.60 21.37 0.78
N LYS A 524 6.86 20.38 0.26
CA LYS A 524 6.96 18.98 0.68
C LYS A 524 8.35 18.38 0.38
N ALA A 525 8.87 18.60 -0.83
CA ALA A 525 10.18 18.12 -1.23
C ALA A 525 11.31 18.75 -0.39
N ALA A 526 11.21 20.06 -0.13
CA ALA A 526 12.16 20.77 0.74
C ALA A 526 12.12 20.26 2.18
N MET A 527 10.92 19.98 2.71
CA MET A 527 10.78 19.40 4.05
C MET A 527 11.42 18.01 4.13
N PHE A 528 11.17 17.12 3.16
CA PHE A 528 11.82 15.81 3.10
C PHE A 528 13.34 15.92 3.01
N GLY A 529 13.86 16.82 2.14
CA GLY A 529 15.30 17.02 1.99
C GLY A 529 15.94 17.52 3.28
N ALA A 530 15.31 18.47 3.98
CA ALA A 530 15.78 19.01 5.26
C ALA A 530 15.69 17.98 6.41
N LEU A 531 14.77 17.03 6.34
CA LEU A 531 14.72 15.87 7.25
C LEU A 531 15.81 14.82 6.94
N GLY A 532 16.54 14.94 5.82
CA GLY A 532 17.63 14.04 5.46
C GLY A 532 17.24 12.88 4.53
N LEU A 533 16.05 12.91 3.92
CA LEU A 533 15.67 11.92 2.93
C LEU A 533 16.33 12.22 1.58
N HIS A 534 16.59 11.16 0.82
CA HIS A 534 16.98 11.28 -0.58
C HIS A 534 15.74 11.56 -1.43
N VAL A 535 15.59 12.80 -1.90
CA VAL A 535 14.43 13.25 -2.67
C VAL A 535 14.67 13.06 -4.17
N HIS A 536 13.74 12.38 -4.84
CA HIS A 536 13.71 12.18 -6.28
C HIS A 536 12.47 12.85 -6.87
N LEU A 537 12.67 13.84 -7.72
CA LEU A 537 11.59 14.43 -8.49
C LEU A 537 11.28 13.53 -9.70
N ILE A 538 10.01 13.21 -9.90
CA ILE A 538 9.59 12.23 -10.90
C ILE A 538 8.75 12.88 -11.99
N GLY A 539 9.03 12.50 -13.25
CA GLY A 539 8.30 12.95 -14.44
C GLY A 539 8.37 14.47 -14.65
N HIS A 540 7.21 15.13 -14.73
CA HIS A 540 7.16 16.58 -14.93
C HIS A 540 7.26 17.39 -13.63
N ALA A 541 7.55 16.76 -12.47
CA ALA A 541 7.74 17.49 -11.23
C ALA A 541 8.85 18.55 -11.37
N ARG A 542 8.56 19.76 -10.87
CA ARG A 542 9.51 20.89 -10.89
C ARG A 542 9.38 21.64 -9.57
N LEU A 543 10.49 22.16 -9.10
CA LEU A 543 10.51 23.09 -7.98
C LEU A 543 10.17 24.50 -8.47
N THR A 544 9.47 25.28 -7.63
CA THR A 544 9.07 26.67 -7.88
C THR A 544 9.59 27.61 -6.81
#